data_8f90fe49f95f676210b6e112fab1033e
#
_entry.id   8f90fe49f95f676210b6e112fab1033e
#
_cell.length_a   1.000
_cell.length_b   1.000
_cell.length_c   1.000
_cell.angle_alpha   90.00
_cell.angle_beta   90.00
_cell.angle_gamma   90.00
#
_symmetry.space_group_name_H-M   'P 1'
#
loop_
_entity.id
_entity.type
_entity.pdbx_description
1 polymer ?
#
loop_
_entity_poly.entity_id
_entity_poly.type
_entity_poly.pdbx_seq_one_letter_code
_entity_poly.pdbx_strand_id
1 'polypeptide(L)'
;MSSLFIVGGGLFGSLAAACARANGIEAVVFDPSLPGAASPAAAGLFKEDWAGKKLRPHYLHAFPLLERLYEVRHVPLTRDDGSRETLLFVPPAAILEPDPVRQRVTSVGDGWLEAGGRRYHGWIYLAAGVWSGSFLPGLDVYGKAGSAFLFAGERAGRIHPIARGRQCLRFVRDPGTTYFSDGTAEREHTSEHDRQTLKHAAEMGLTEPLRRLWGNRPYTLRGPVFQKIAGRTWLATGGRKMGTILGASFARRLIEEELSECSPCGT
;
A
#
# COMPACT_ATOMS: atom_id res chain seq x y z
N MET A 1 16.24 -12.84 20.43
CA MET A 1 16.06 -12.51 19.01
C MET A 1 15.85 -11.00 18.90
N SER A 2 16.39 -10.34 17.88
CA SER A 2 16.21 -8.88 17.73
C SER A 2 14.83 -8.61 17.15
N SER A 3 14.07 -7.67 17.76
CA SER A 3 12.76 -7.24 17.26
C SER A 3 12.89 -6.42 15.99
N LEU A 4 11.89 -6.49 15.11
CA LEU A 4 11.74 -5.65 13.93
C LEU A 4 10.84 -4.44 14.26
N PHE A 5 11.39 -3.24 14.18
CA PHE A 5 10.66 -1.99 14.36
C PHE A 5 10.34 -1.37 13.00
N ILE A 6 9.07 -1.09 12.77
CA ILE A 6 8.54 -0.65 11.48
C ILE A 6 8.01 0.77 11.62
N VAL A 7 8.46 1.67 10.76
CA VAL A 7 8.03 3.07 10.70
C VAL A 7 7.01 3.23 9.57
N GLY A 8 5.74 3.38 9.93
CA GLY A 8 4.60 3.50 9.02
C GLY A 8 3.78 2.22 8.91
N GLY A 9 2.52 2.29 9.31
CA GLY A 9 1.51 1.20 9.27
C GLY A 9 0.70 1.15 7.96
N GLY A 10 1.22 1.70 6.88
CA GLY A 10 0.64 1.54 5.54
C GLY A 10 0.85 0.13 4.99
N LEU A 11 0.44 -0.11 3.72
CA LEU A 11 0.54 -1.43 3.09
C LEU A 11 1.95 -2.04 3.20
N PHE A 12 3.00 -1.27 3.01
CA PHE A 12 4.37 -1.77 3.09
C PHE A 12 4.76 -2.22 4.50
N GLY A 13 4.50 -1.39 5.50
CA GLY A 13 4.84 -1.72 6.88
C GLY A 13 3.97 -2.83 7.44
N SER A 14 2.67 -2.81 7.17
CA SER A 14 1.75 -3.85 7.64
C SER A 14 2.04 -5.23 7.03
N LEU A 15 2.36 -5.28 5.73
CA LEU A 15 2.78 -6.52 5.07
C LEU A 15 4.11 -7.04 5.64
N ALA A 16 5.06 -6.14 5.95
CA ALA A 16 6.31 -6.54 6.61
C ALA A 16 6.05 -7.08 8.02
N ALA A 17 5.16 -6.45 8.80
CA ALA A 17 4.78 -6.93 10.13
C ALA A 17 4.13 -8.31 10.07
N ALA A 18 3.15 -8.49 9.17
CA ALA A 18 2.47 -9.78 9.00
C ALA A 18 3.44 -10.88 8.55
N CYS A 19 4.34 -10.59 7.60
CA CYS A 19 5.36 -11.52 7.15
C CYS A 19 6.34 -11.88 8.28
N ALA A 20 6.80 -10.91 9.06
CA ALA A 20 7.70 -11.11 10.20
C ALA A 20 7.06 -12.05 11.24
N ARG A 21 5.84 -11.75 11.66
CA ARG A 21 5.11 -12.57 12.65
C ARG A 21 4.88 -14.01 12.15
N ALA A 22 4.52 -14.17 10.85
CA ALA A 22 4.37 -15.49 10.25
C ALA A 22 5.69 -16.31 10.20
N ASN A 23 6.83 -15.65 10.37
CA ASN A 23 8.16 -16.26 10.47
C ASN A 23 8.74 -16.23 11.91
N GLY A 24 7.89 -15.98 12.93
CA GLY A 24 8.31 -16.01 14.34
C GLY A 24 9.16 -14.81 14.78
N ILE A 25 9.20 -13.73 13.99
CA ILE A 25 9.93 -12.50 14.32
C ILE A 25 8.96 -11.52 14.98
N GLU A 26 9.31 -11.03 16.16
CA GLU A 26 8.56 -9.96 16.82
C GLU A 26 8.62 -8.69 15.97
N ALA A 27 7.46 -8.10 15.67
CA ALA A 27 7.35 -6.89 14.87
C ALA A 27 6.47 -5.85 15.59
N VAL A 28 7.02 -4.63 15.73
CA VAL A 28 6.33 -3.48 16.32
C VAL A 28 6.19 -2.39 15.27
N VAL A 29 4.95 -1.97 14.99
CA VAL A 29 4.64 -0.94 13.99
C VAL A 29 4.35 0.38 14.68
N PHE A 30 5.07 1.44 14.28
CA PHE A 30 4.83 2.81 14.70
C PHE A 30 4.10 3.58 13.59
N ASP A 31 2.88 4.02 13.87
CA ASP A 31 2.08 4.81 12.92
C ASP A 31 1.21 5.84 13.66
N PRO A 32 1.49 7.13 13.50
CA PRO A 32 0.68 8.19 14.11
C PRO A 32 -0.67 8.41 13.39
N SER A 33 -0.97 7.62 12.35
CA SER A 33 -2.19 7.74 11.54
C SER A 33 -2.38 9.13 10.93
N LEU A 34 -1.34 9.62 10.28
CA LEU A 34 -1.38 10.94 9.64
C LEU A 34 -2.45 11.01 8.54
N PRO A 35 -3.17 12.15 8.44
CA PRO A 35 -4.11 12.38 7.36
C PRO A 35 -3.45 12.25 5.99
N GLY A 36 -4.18 11.69 5.02
CA GLY A 36 -3.67 11.52 3.66
C GLY A 36 -2.78 10.29 3.45
N ALA A 37 -2.73 9.37 4.39
CA ALA A 37 -2.11 8.07 4.17
C ALA A 37 -2.80 7.35 2.99
N ALA A 38 -2.02 6.87 2.01
CA ALA A 38 -2.57 6.30 0.78
C ALA A 38 -3.24 4.94 0.97
N SER A 39 -2.77 4.17 1.93
CA SER A 39 -3.16 2.76 2.08
C SER A 39 -4.64 2.53 2.39
N PRO A 40 -5.31 3.31 3.26
CA PRO A 40 -6.74 3.17 3.50
C PRO A 40 -7.61 3.46 2.28
N ALA A 41 -7.10 4.30 1.35
CA ALA A 41 -7.79 4.67 0.11
C ALA A 41 -7.47 3.72 -1.07
N ALA A 42 -6.57 2.75 -0.88
CA ALA A 42 -6.19 1.82 -1.92
C ALA A 42 -7.38 0.94 -2.35
N ALA A 43 -7.45 0.62 -3.65
CA ALA A 43 -8.45 -0.30 -4.17
C ALA A 43 -8.25 -1.73 -3.66
N GLY A 44 -7.02 -2.14 -3.42
CA GLY A 44 -6.69 -3.53 -3.05
C GLY A 44 -6.71 -4.51 -4.22
N LEU A 45 -6.96 -4.00 -5.43
CA LEU A 45 -6.99 -4.80 -6.66
C LEU A 45 -5.61 -4.91 -7.30
N PHE A 46 -5.32 -6.07 -7.87
CA PHE A 46 -4.09 -6.31 -8.61
C PHE A 46 -4.28 -7.45 -9.63
N LYS A 47 -3.39 -7.45 -10.64
CA LYS A 47 -3.26 -8.56 -11.58
C LYS A 47 -1.85 -8.53 -12.18
N GLU A 48 -1.39 -9.67 -12.69
CA GLU A 48 -0.03 -9.83 -13.23
C GLU A 48 0.27 -8.85 -14.37
N ASP A 49 -0.64 -8.71 -15.33
CA ASP A 49 -0.44 -7.84 -16.49
C ASP A 49 -0.27 -6.35 -16.14
N TRP A 50 -0.86 -5.90 -15.02
CA TRP A 50 -0.72 -4.52 -14.55
C TRP A 50 0.68 -4.22 -14.04
N ALA A 51 1.41 -5.23 -13.62
CA ALA A 51 2.80 -5.08 -13.18
C ALA A 51 3.72 -4.70 -14.35
N GLY A 52 3.37 -5.06 -15.59
CA GLY A 52 4.24 -4.88 -16.74
C GLY A 52 5.56 -5.64 -16.58
N LYS A 53 6.40 -5.62 -17.61
CA LYS A 53 7.64 -6.41 -17.63
C LYS A 53 8.59 -6.13 -16.44
N LYS A 54 8.70 -4.87 -16.01
CA LYS A 54 9.61 -4.47 -14.93
C LYS A 54 9.17 -4.90 -13.54
N LEU A 55 7.87 -4.96 -13.29
CA LEU A 55 7.32 -5.29 -11.97
C LEU A 55 6.78 -6.72 -11.87
N ARG A 56 6.77 -7.46 -12.98
CA ARG A 56 6.35 -8.86 -13.01
C ARG A 56 7.11 -9.75 -12.03
N PRO A 57 8.44 -9.66 -11.87
CA PRO A 57 9.16 -10.41 -10.85
C PRO A 57 8.63 -10.14 -9.43
N HIS A 58 8.27 -8.90 -9.13
CA HIS A 58 7.67 -8.56 -7.85
C HIS A 58 6.29 -9.20 -7.66
N TYR A 59 5.49 -9.29 -8.73
CA TYR A 59 4.21 -9.98 -8.68
C TYR A 59 4.39 -11.46 -8.34
N LEU A 60 5.24 -12.16 -9.07
CA LEU A 60 5.51 -13.58 -8.86
C LEU A 60 6.09 -13.87 -7.46
N HIS A 61 6.89 -12.94 -6.94
CA HIS A 61 7.45 -13.04 -5.60
C HIS A 61 6.43 -12.73 -4.50
N ALA A 62 5.51 -11.78 -4.72
CA ALA A 62 4.53 -11.32 -3.75
C ALA A 62 3.35 -12.27 -3.59
N PHE A 63 2.88 -12.87 -4.68
CA PHE A 63 1.62 -13.58 -4.73
C PHE A 63 1.53 -14.74 -3.73
N PRO A 64 2.53 -15.64 -3.60
CA PRO A 64 2.49 -16.71 -2.61
C PRO A 64 2.41 -16.22 -1.16
N LEU A 65 2.99 -15.06 -0.85
CA LEU A 65 2.86 -14.47 0.48
C LEU A 65 1.44 -13.97 0.72
N LEU A 66 0.84 -13.31 -0.27
CA LEU A 66 -0.54 -12.80 -0.15
C LEU A 66 -1.54 -13.95 0.05
N GLU A 67 -1.41 -15.04 -0.71
CA GLU A 67 -2.26 -16.23 -0.55
C GLU A 67 -2.06 -16.91 0.82
N ARG A 68 -0.85 -16.92 1.35
CA ARG A 68 -0.55 -17.49 2.67
C ARG A 68 -1.14 -16.67 3.82
N LEU A 69 -1.15 -15.35 3.70
CA LEU A 69 -1.51 -14.44 4.79
C LEU A 69 -2.97 -13.96 4.75
N TYR A 70 -3.58 -13.94 3.57
CA TYR A 70 -4.89 -13.29 3.37
C TYR A 70 -5.80 -14.11 2.46
N GLU A 71 -7.10 -13.92 2.61
CA GLU A 71 -8.09 -14.38 1.64
C GLU A 71 -7.98 -13.53 0.37
N VAL A 72 -7.48 -14.12 -0.70
CA VAL A 72 -7.41 -13.49 -2.03
C VAL A 72 -8.72 -13.77 -2.77
N ARG A 73 -9.52 -12.74 -3.00
CA ARG A 73 -10.80 -12.85 -3.71
C ARG A 73 -10.65 -12.55 -5.20
N HIS A 74 -11.48 -13.18 -6.00
CA HIS A 74 -11.59 -12.94 -7.44
C HIS A 74 -12.72 -11.94 -7.72
N VAL A 75 -12.41 -10.82 -8.35
CA VAL A 75 -13.37 -9.76 -8.67
C VAL A 75 -13.56 -9.72 -10.19
N PRO A 76 -14.72 -10.17 -10.69
CA PRO A 76 -15.03 -10.06 -12.12
C PRO A 76 -15.36 -8.60 -12.47
N LEU A 77 -14.78 -8.12 -13.56
CA LEU A 77 -15.00 -6.79 -14.10
C LEU A 77 -15.41 -6.89 -15.56
N THR A 78 -16.36 -6.08 -15.98
CA THR A 78 -16.79 -5.96 -17.37
C THR A 78 -16.32 -4.64 -17.95
N ARG A 79 -15.74 -4.65 -19.13
CA ARG A 79 -15.37 -3.46 -19.91
C ARG A 79 -16.55 -2.98 -20.74
N ASP A 80 -16.48 -1.76 -21.28
CA ASP A 80 -17.54 -1.18 -22.10
C ASP A 80 -17.73 -1.92 -23.44
N ASP A 81 -16.69 -2.56 -23.95
CA ASP A 81 -16.77 -3.42 -25.15
C ASP A 81 -17.37 -4.81 -24.85
N GLY A 82 -17.86 -5.04 -23.64
CA GLY A 82 -18.42 -6.31 -23.20
C GLY A 82 -17.38 -7.36 -22.79
N SER A 83 -16.11 -7.13 -23.00
CA SER A 83 -15.07 -8.06 -22.57
C SER A 83 -15.03 -8.16 -21.04
N ARG A 84 -14.63 -9.33 -20.54
CA ARG A 84 -14.56 -9.61 -19.10
C ARG A 84 -13.13 -9.89 -18.69
N GLU A 85 -12.77 -9.40 -17.52
CA GLU A 85 -11.53 -9.76 -16.87
C GLU A 85 -11.78 -10.03 -15.38
N THR A 86 -10.89 -10.81 -14.78
CA THR A 86 -10.92 -11.08 -13.35
C THR A 86 -9.67 -10.50 -12.72
N LEU A 87 -9.87 -9.68 -11.70
CA LEU A 87 -8.77 -9.15 -10.89
C LEU A 87 -8.73 -9.87 -9.54
N LEU A 88 -7.55 -9.90 -8.96
CA LEU A 88 -7.34 -10.36 -7.60
C LEU A 88 -7.54 -9.20 -6.63
N PHE A 89 -8.11 -9.48 -5.48
CA PHE A 89 -8.44 -8.49 -4.48
C PHE A 89 -8.09 -8.98 -3.07
N VAL A 90 -7.36 -8.15 -2.36
CA VAL A 90 -7.20 -8.25 -0.90
C VAL A 90 -7.68 -6.95 -0.29
N PRO A 91 -8.68 -6.97 0.61
CA PRO A 91 -9.15 -5.75 1.26
C PRO A 91 -8.00 -5.03 1.96
N PRO A 92 -7.76 -3.74 1.69
CA PRO A 92 -6.71 -3.01 2.40
C PRO A 92 -6.88 -3.05 3.92
N ALA A 93 -8.11 -3.05 4.41
CA ALA A 93 -8.40 -3.16 5.85
C ALA A 93 -7.92 -4.49 6.47
N ALA A 94 -7.88 -5.57 5.68
CA ALA A 94 -7.35 -6.85 6.15
C ALA A 94 -5.81 -6.86 6.23
N ILE A 95 -5.16 -6.00 5.45
CA ILE A 95 -3.69 -5.90 5.42
C ILE A 95 -3.19 -4.95 6.51
N LEU A 96 -3.88 -3.82 6.71
CA LEU A 96 -3.41 -2.75 7.59
C LEU A 96 -3.29 -3.24 9.04
N GLU A 97 -2.19 -2.87 9.69
CA GLU A 97 -1.95 -3.17 11.10
C GLU A 97 -3.11 -2.66 11.96
N PRO A 98 -3.81 -3.53 12.68
CA PRO A 98 -5.01 -3.14 13.42
C PRO A 98 -4.67 -2.30 14.65
N ASP A 99 -3.53 -2.56 15.28
CA ASP A 99 -3.13 -1.91 16.54
C ASP A 99 -1.68 -1.43 16.51
N PRO A 100 -1.35 -0.43 15.68
CA PRO A 100 -0.02 0.15 15.66
C PRO A 100 0.20 1.03 16.89
N VAL A 101 1.46 1.16 17.31
CA VAL A 101 1.87 2.15 18.31
C VAL A 101 1.61 3.54 17.75
N ARG A 102 0.66 4.28 18.34
CA ARG A 102 0.19 5.62 17.89
C ARG A 102 1.18 6.73 18.28
N GLN A 103 2.47 6.50 17.99
CA GLN A 103 3.53 7.45 18.28
C GLN A 103 4.23 7.84 16.99
N ARG A 104 4.57 9.12 16.90
CA ARG A 104 5.38 9.62 15.81
C ARG A 104 6.83 9.24 16.05
N VAL A 105 7.44 8.57 15.08
CA VAL A 105 8.90 8.41 15.05
C VAL A 105 9.51 9.76 14.67
N THR A 106 10.48 10.21 15.45
CA THR A 106 11.15 11.51 15.28
C THR A 106 12.49 11.37 14.58
N SER A 107 13.17 10.25 14.79
CA SER A 107 14.46 9.97 14.14
C SER A 107 14.67 8.47 13.91
N VAL A 108 15.49 8.16 12.92
CA VAL A 108 15.90 6.80 12.54
C VAL A 108 17.39 6.81 12.27
N GLY A 109 18.08 5.81 12.81
CA GLY A 109 19.50 5.58 12.55
C GLY A 109 19.78 4.10 12.28
N ASP A 110 21.06 3.73 12.28
CA ASP A 110 21.43 2.33 12.06
C ASP A 110 21.05 1.45 13.26
N GLY A 111 20.04 0.62 13.04
CA GLY A 111 19.54 -0.30 14.06
C GLY A 111 18.82 0.37 15.24
N TRP A 112 18.35 1.59 15.09
CA TRP A 112 17.54 2.25 16.13
C TRP A 112 16.53 3.26 15.53
N LEU A 113 15.48 3.52 16.31
CA LEU A 113 14.55 4.64 16.09
C LEU A 113 14.19 5.31 17.42
N GLU A 114 13.69 6.55 17.32
CA GLU A 114 13.13 7.29 18.46
C GLU A 114 11.65 7.59 18.25
N ALA A 115 10.85 7.26 19.26
CA ALA A 115 9.43 7.57 19.30
C ALA A 115 8.98 7.84 20.74
N GLY A 116 8.14 8.86 20.96
CA GLY A 116 7.65 9.21 22.29
C GLY A 116 8.76 9.49 23.31
N GLY A 117 9.89 10.05 22.89
CA GLY A 117 11.04 10.31 23.75
C GLY A 117 11.85 9.07 24.18
N ARG A 118 11.58 7.91 23.60
CA ARG A 118 12.31 6.66 23.86
C ARG A 118 13.03 6.17 22.64
N ARG A 119 14.20 5.54 22.81
CA ARG A 119 14.96 4.89 21.76
C ARG A 119 14.74 3.38 21.80
N TYR A 120 14.46 2.80 20.62
CA TYR A 120 14.24 1.39 20.39
C TYR A 120 15.37 0.85 19.50
N HIS A 121 15.95 -0.29 19.88
CA HIS A 121 17.08 -0.90 19.17
C HIS A 121 16.71 -2.25 18.59
N GLY A 122 17.03 -2.48 17.30
CA GLY A 122 16.74 -3.71 16.58
C GLY A 122 16.90 -3.54 15.08
N TRP A 123 16.18 -4.35 14.31
CA TRP A 123 16.05 -4.17 12.87
C TRP A 123 15.05 -3.05 12.60
N ILE A 124 15.37 -2.14 11.69
CA ILE A 124 14.49 -1.01 11.33
C ILE A 124 14.01 -1.14 9.89
N TYR A 125 12.71 -1.03 9.69
CA TYR A 125 12.09 -0.97 8.38
C TYR A 125 11.34 0.35 8.20
N LEU A 126 11.92 1.26 7.43
CA LEU A 126 11.34 2.57 7.13
C LEU A 126 10.38 2.46 5.96
N ALA A 127 9.08 2.44 6.24
CA ALA A 127 7.97 2.31 5.29
C ALA A 127 6.98 3.48 5.40
N ALA A 128 7.47 4.69 5.68
CA ALA A 128 6.68 5.88 5.97
C ALA A 128 6.04 6.55 4.74
N GLY A 129 6.01 5.87 3.58
CA GLY A 129 5.37 6.37 2.37
C GLY A 129 5.95 7.70 1.90
N VAL A 130 5.11 8.72 1.72
CA VAL A 130 5.55 10.06 1.30
C VAL A 130 6.41 10.78 2.34
N TRP A 131 6.28 10.40 3.61
CA TRP A 131 7.06 10.98 4.71
C TRP A 131 8.46 10.36 4.86
N SER A 132 8.82 9.36 4.05
CA SER A 132 10.17 8.76 4.11
C SER A 132 11.28 9.77 3.87
N GLY A 133 11.03 10.80 3.06
CA GLY A 133 11.97 11.90 2.81
C GLY A 133 12.32 12.73 4.04
N SER A 134 11.47 12.78 5.07
CA SER A 134 11.76 13.49 6.31
C SER A 134 12.82 12.79 7.18
N PHE A 135 13.05 11.49 6.97
CA PHE A 135 14.05 10.70 7.68
C PHE A 135 15.38 10.59 6.92
N LEU A 136 15.33 10.76 5.61
CA LEU A 136 16.48 10.55 4.71
C LEU A 136 16.66 11.77 3.81
N PRO A 137 17.48 12.74 4.22
CA PRO A 137 17.83 13.88 3.38
C PRO A 137 18.38 13.40 2.02
N GLY A 138 17.88 13.98 0.93
CA GLY A 138 18.26 13.59 -0.44
C GLY A 138 17.46 12.43 -1.03
N LEU A 139 16.56 11.79 -0.27
CA LEU A 139 15.60 10.85 -0.85
C LEU A 139 14.55 11.62 -1.65
N ASP A 140 14.55 11.42 -2.96
CA ASP A 140 13.55 12.01 -3.84
C ASP A 140 12.25 11.21 -3.77
N VAL A 141 11.41 11.53 -2.78
CA VAL A 141 10.07 11.01 -2.64
C VAL A 141 9.07 12.15 -2.65
N TYR A 142 8.04 12.03 -3.48
CA TYR A 142 6.96 12.99 -3.58
C TYR A 142 5.61 12.29 -3.62
N GLY A 143 4.58 13.01 -3.25
CA GLY A 143 3.22 12.51 -3.23
C GLY A 143 2.46 12.82 -4.52
N LYS A 144 1.56 11.91 -4.89
CA LYS A 144 0.45 12.19 -5.80
C LYS A 144 -0.85 11.82 -5.11
N ALA A 145 -1.65 12.82 -4.85
CA ALA A 145 -2.95 12.66 -4.22
C ALA A 145 -3.98 12.10 -5.20
N GLY A 146 -4.90 11.30 -4.69
CA GLY A 146 -6.03 10.80 -5.45
C GLY A 146 -7.19 10.46 -4.54
N SER A 147 -8.40 10.57 -5.07
CA SER A 147 -9.64 10.24 -4.38
C SER A 147 -10.25 8.95 -4.88
N ALA A 148 -11.01 8.32 -3.99
CA ALA A 148 -11.97 7.29 -4.29
C ALA A 148 -13.19 7.49 -3.40
N PHE A 149 -14.30 6.89 -3.77
CA PHE A 149 -15.55 7.01 -3.02
C PHE A 149 -16.16 5.63 -2.78
N LEU A 150 -16.81 5.48 -1.64
CA LEU A 150 -17.67 4.35 -1.33
C LEU A 150 -19.12 4.77 -1.49
N PHE A 151 -19.92 3.92 -2.10
CA PHE A 151 -21.34 4.11 -2.33
C PHE A 151 -22.14 2.98 -1.68
N ALA A 152 -23.38 3.25 -1.28
CA ALA A 152 -24.30 2.24 -0.77
C ALA A 152 -24.68 1.23 -1.86
N GLY A 153 -24.90 -0.02 -1.43
CA GLY A 153 -25.34 -1.13 -2.29
C GLY A 153 -24.20 -1.73 -3.11
N GLU A 154 -24.49 -2.89 -3.64
CA GLU A 154 -23.56 -3.67 -4.45
C GLU A 154 -23.81 -3.44 -5.93
N ARG A 155 -22.79 -3.00 -6.65
CA ARG A 155 -22.84 -2.83 -8.10
C ARG A 155 -21.82 -3.73 -8.78
N ALA A 156 -22.23 -4.37 -9.86
CA ALA A 156 -21.36 -5.22 -10.66
C ALA A 156 -20.05 -4.49 -11.02
N GLY A 157 -18.97 -5.23 -11.02
CA GLY A 157 -17.65 -4.70 -11.35
C GLY A 157 -17.59 -4.20 -12.79
N ARG A 158 -17.04 -3.00 -12.99
CA ARG A 158 -16.90 -2.36 -14.32
C ARG A 158 -15.62 -1.55 -14.43
N ILE A 159 -15.01 -1.62 -15.61
CA ILE A 159 -13.94 -0.74 -16.03
C ILE A 159 -14.44 0.10 -17.19
N HIS A 160 -14.34 1.41 -17.06
CA HIS A 160 -14.71 2.37 -18.09
C HIS A 160 -13.50 3.25 -18.44
N PRO A 161 -13.05 3.25 -19.70
CA PRO A 161 -11.96 4.12 -20.14
C PRO A 161 -12.40 5.59 -20.15
N ILE A 162 -11.51 6.46 -19.68
CA ILE A 162 -11.67 7.91 -19.76
C ILE A 162 -10.48 8.54 -20.47
N ALA A 163 -10.56 9.85 -20.72
CA ALA A 163 -9.50 10.56 -21.42
C ALA A 163 -8.10 10.33 -20.85
N ARG A 164 -7.07 10.42 -21.70
CA ARG A 164 -5.64 10.31 -21.36
C ARG A 164 -5.22 8.95 -20.79
N GLY A 165 -5.86 7.86 -21.22
CA GLY A 165 -5.50 6.49 -20.82
C GLY A 165 -5.81 6.17 -19.36
N ARG A 166 -6.59 6.99 -18.68
CA ARG A 166 -7.12 6.69 -17.34
C ARG A 166 -8.35 5.78 -17.46
N GLN A 167 -8.69 5.15 -16.36
CA GLN A 167 -9.84 4.26 -16.28
C GLN A 167 -10.60 4.52 -14.98
N CYS A 168 -11.92 4.62 -15.08
CA CYS A 168 -12.81 4.48 -13.96
C CYS A 168 -12.92 3.01 -13.56
N LEU A 169 -12.94 2.76 -12.27
CA LEU A 169 -13.04 1.44 -11.69
C LEU A 169 -14.15 1.41 -10.67
N ARG A 170 -15.11 0.50 -10.84
CA ARG A 170 -16.21 0.24 -9.92
C ARG A 170 -16.26 -1.23 -9.58
N PHE A 171 -16.37 -1.58 -8.30
CA PHE A 171 -16.55 -2.96 -7.84
C PHE A 171 -17.07 -3.02 -6.39
N VAL A 172 -17.62 -4.16 -6.00
CA VAL A 172 -18.00 -4.41 -4.60
C VAL A 172 -16.73 -4.63 -3.79
N ARG A 173 -16.41 -3.68 -2.91
CA ARG A 173 -15.23 -3.73 -2.06
C ARG A 173 -15.50 -4.50 -0.76
N ASP A 174 -16.56 -4.10 -0.08
CA ASP A 174 -17.02 -4.71 1.16
C ASP A 174 -18.51 -5.05 1.01
N PRO A 175 -19.06 -6.01 1.76
CA PRO A 175 -20.49 -6.32 1.71
C PRO A 175 -21.35 -5.05 1.85
N GLY A 176 -22.29 -4.87 0.94
CA GLY A 176 -23.17 -3.71 0.90
C GLY A 176 -22.53 -2.41 0.42
N THR A 177 -21.25 -2.41 -0.01
CA THR A 177 -20.58 -1.18 -0.50
C THR A 177 -19.88 -1.36 -1.83
N THR A 178 -20.03 -0.35 -2.68
CA THR A 178 -19.34 -0.24 -3.97
C THR A 178 -18.22 0.79 -3.88
N TYR A 179 -17.01 0.39 -4.24
CA TYR A 179 -15.86 1.27 -4.41
C TYR A 179 -15.86 1.87 -5.81
N PHE A 180 -15.51 3.15 -5.91
CA PHE A 180 -15.30 3.83 -7.17
C PHE A 180 -14.06 4.72 -7.13
N SER A 181 -13.28 4.71 -8.22
CA SER A 181 -12.16 5.62 -8.45
C SER A 181 -11.95 5.82 -9.95
N ASP A 182 -11.60 7.02 -10.38
CA ASP A 182 -11.24 7.35 -11.76
C ASP A 182 -9.73 7.30 -12.04
N GLY A 183 -8.97 6.82 -11.08
CA GLY A 183 -7.52 6.68 -11.21
C GLY A 183 -6.74 7.99 -11.21
N THR A 184 -7.39 9.13 -10.93
CA THR A 184 -6.72 10.45 -10.81
C THR A 184 -5.63 10.40 -9.75
N ALA A 185 -4.49 11.02 -10.07
CA ALA A 185 -3.36 11.16 -9.16
C ALA A 185 -2.59 12.44 -9.53
N GLU A 186 -2.75 13.48 -8.73
CA GLU A 186 -2.19 14.80 -8.95
C GLU A 186 -1.24 15.19 -7.81
N ARG A 187 -0.33 16.14 -8.03
CA ARG A 187 0.59 16.59 -6.97
C ARG A 187 -0.16 17.24 -5.82
N GLU A 188 -1.20 17.99 -6.12
CA GLU A 188 -2.05 18.63 -5.13
C GLU A 188 -3.48 18.13 -5.27
N HIS A 189 -4.11 17.82 -4.15
CA HIS A 189 -5.51 17.43 -4.13
C HIS A 189 -6.39 18.67 -4.01
N THR A 190 -7.34 18.79 -4.91
CA THR A 190 -8.32 19.89 -4.92
C THR A 190 -9.75 19.36 -4.89
N SER A 191 -10.70 20.21 -4.46
CA SER A 191 -12.13 19.90 -4.53
C SER A 191 -12.63 19.68 -5.97
N GLU A 192 -11.93 20.23 -6.96
CA GLU A 192 -12.22 19.99 -8.38
C GLU A 192 -11.97 18.53 -8.76
N HIS A 193 -10.89 17.91 -8.26
CA HIS A 193 -10.63 16.49 -8.49
C HIS A 193 -11.75 15.61 -7.92
N ASP A 194 -12.28 15.96 -6.74
CA ASP A 194 -13.41 15.23 -6.17
C ASP A 194 -14.67 15.40 -7.01
N ARG A 195 -14.98 16.63 -7.45
CA ARG A 195 -16.12 16.88 -8.33
C ARG A 195 -16.03 16.10 -9.64
N GLN A 196 -14.86 16.06 -10.25
CA GLN A 196 -14.63 15.31 -11.48
C GLN A 196 -14.79 13.79 -11.24
N THR A 197 -14.25 13.26 -10.15
CA THR A 197 -14.41 11.84 -9.80
C THR A 197 -15.88 11.50 -9.55
N LEU A 198 -16.62 12.35 -8.85
CA LEU A 198 -18.05 12.16 -8.61
C LEU A 198 -18.89 12.27 -9.90
N LYS A 199 -18.51 13.16 -10.83
CA LYS A 199 -19.14 13.23 -12.16
C LYS A 199 -18.99 11.88 -12.89
N HIS A 200 -17.80 11.33 -12.96
CA HIS A 200 -17.58 10.02 -13.57
C HIS A 200 -18.35 8.90 -12.82
N ALA A 201 -18.47 9.00 -11.50
CA ALA A 201 -19.26 8.05 -10.72
C ALA A 201 -20.74 8.09 -11.10
N ALA A 202 -21.30 9.29 -11.27
CA ALA A 202 -22.69 9.49 -11.70
C ALA A 202 -22.94 8.92 -13.11
N GLU A 203 -22.01 9.10 -14.05
CA GLU A 203 -22.05 8.50 -15.38
C GLU A 203 -22.08 6.95 -15.31
N MET A 204 -21.54 6.36 -14.24
CA MET A 204 -21.60 4.92 -13.97
C MET A 204 -22.74 4.52 -13.03
N GLY A 205 -23.72 5.40 -12.80
CA GLY A 205 -24.93 5.11 -12.00
C GLY A 205 -24.70 5.12 -10.49
N LEU A 206 -23.71 5.87 -10.00
CA LEU A 206 -23.40 6.04 -8.59
C LEU A 206 -23.60 7.52 -8.18
N THR A 207 -24.61 7.82 -7.36
CA THR A 207 -25.04 9.21 -7.12
C THR A 207 -24.79 9.73 -5.71
N GLU A 208 -24.88 8.86 -4.70
CA GLU A 208 -24.79 9.28 -3.30
C GLU A 208 -23.61 8.62 -2.60
N PRO A 209 -22.46 9.31 -2.47
CA PRO A 209 -21.32 8.75 -1.81
C PRO A 209 -21.54 8.66 -0.28
N LEU A 210 -21.32 7.48 0.29
CA LEU A 210 -21.30 7.27 1.74
C LEU A 210 -20.05 7.84 2.38
N ARG A 211 -18.90 7.68 1.69
CA ARG A 211 -17.61 8.03 2.24
C ARG A 211 -16.62 8.37 1.14
N ARG A 212 -15.90 9.46 1.36
CA ARG A 212 -14.70 9.80 0.59
C ARG A 212 -13.50 9.10 1.18
N LEU A 213 -12.69 8.53 0.31
CA LEU A 213 -11.35 8.02 0.60
C LEU A 213 -10.35 8.86 -0.18
N TRP A 214 -9.30 9.33 0.46
CA TRP A 214 -8.24 10.02 -0.26
C TRP A 214 -6.88 9.65 0.31
N GLY A 215 -5.84 9.74 -0.50
CA GLY A 215 -4.51 9.41 -0.04
C GLY A 215 -3.43 9.90 -0.99
N ASN A 216 -2.28 10.16 -0.41
CA ASN A 216 -1.11 10.68 -1.08
C ASN A 216 -0.14 9.52 -1.39
N ARG A 217 -0.16 9.04 -2.64
CA ARG A 217 0.64 7.89 -3.07
C ARG A 217 2.11 8.29 -3.19
N PRO A 218 3.04 7.52 -2.60
CA PRO A 218 4.45 7.79 -2.73
C PRO A 218 4.96 7.46 -4.13
N TYR A 219 5.67 8.39 -4.71
CA TYR A 219 6.40 8.28 -5.97
C TYR A 219 7.87 8.64 -5.74
N THR A 220 8.75 8.02 -6.50
CA THR A 220 10.15 8.43 -6.64
C THR A 220 10.48 8.56 -8.12
N LEU A 221 11.48 9.35 -8.50
CA LEU A 221 11.89 9.51 -9.90
C LEU A 221 12.32 8.18 -10.52
N ARG A 222 13.04 7.38 -9.75
CA ARG A 222 13.62 6.10 -10.23
C ARG A 222 12.67 4.90 -10.13
N GLY A 223 11.46 5.07 -9.57
CA GLY A 223 10.51 3.98 -9.34
C GLY A 223 10.51 3.46 -7.92
N PRO A 224 9.95 2.27 -7.66
CA PRO A 224 9.91 1.70 -6.32
C PRO A 224 11.31 1.50 -5.74
N VAL A 225 11.46 1.81 -4.46
CA VAL A 225 12.72 1.68 -3.73
C VAL A 225 12.57 0.63 -2.64
N PHE A 226 13.46 -0.35 -2.65
CA PHE A 226 13.74 -1.24 -1.54
C PHE A 226 15.25 -1.36 -1.43
N GLN A 227 15.81 -0.86 -0.34
CA GLN A 227 17.26 -0.87 -0.16
C GLN A 227 17.65 -0.88 1.32
N LYS A 228 18.76 -1.52 1.62
CA LYS A 228 19.46 -1.37 2.89
C LYS A 228 20.16 -0.03 2.91
N ILE A 229 19.85 0.81 3.89
CA ILE A 229 20.41 2.18 4.01
C ILE A 229 21.49 2.28 5.08
N ALA A 230 21.51 1.32 6.01
CA ALA A 230 22.57 1.15 7.02
C ALA A 230 22.58 -0.33 7.47
N GLY A 231 23.49 -0.71 8.34
CA GLY A 231 23.73 -2.10 8.74
C GLY A 231 22.45 -2.88 9.11
N ARG A 232 21.56 -2.28 9.92
CA ARG A 232 20.30 -2.88 10.38
C ARG A 232 19.06 -2.08 9.98
N THR A 233 19.15 -1.26 8.93
CA THR A 233 18.05 -0.36 8.55
C THR A 233 17.78 -0.43 7.06
N TRP A 234 16.52 -0.67 6.71
CA TRP A 234 16.01 -0.75 5.34
C TRP A 234 14.98 0.33 5.08
N LEU A 235 14.94 0.76 3.83
CA LEU A 235 13.93 1.68 3.28
C LEU A 235 13.05 0.95 2.26
N ALA A 236 11.73 1.20 2.34
CA ALA A 236 10.78 0.84 1.30
C ALA A 236 9.80 1.99 1.03
N THR A 237 9.74 2.44 -0.22
CA THR A 237 8.82 3.52 -0.65
C THR A 237 8.56 3.48 -2.15
N GLY A 238 7.77 4.43 -2.68
CA GLY A 238 7.54 4.56 -4.12
C GLY A 238 6.57 3.55 -4.71
N GLY A 239 5.67 2.98 -3.90
CA GLY A 239 4.73 1.92 -4.32
C GLY A 239 3.71 2.33 -5.37
N ARG A 240 3.49 3.64 -5.58
CA ARG A 240 2.55 4.16 -6.59
C ARG A 240 1.17 3.49 -6.48
N LYS A 241 0.70 2.88 -7.59
CA LYS A 241 -0.56 2.09 -7.66
C LYS A 241 -0.38 0.62 -7.30
N MET A 242 0.87 0.14 -7.11
CA MET A 242 1.22 -1.27 -6.89
C MET A 242 1.57 -1.58 -5.43
N GLY A 243 1.03 -0.80 -4.50
CA GLY A 243 1.39 -0.87 -3.08
C GLY A 243 1.24 -2.26 -2.45
N THR A 244 0.19 -3.00 -2.78
CA THR A 244 -0.04 -4.36 -2.26
C THR A 244 1.04 -5.33 -2.75
N ILE A 245 1.31 -5.36 -4.04
CA ILE A 245 2.29 -6.27 -4.66
C ILE A 245 3.72 -5.93 -4.23
N LEU A 246 4.09 -4.66 -4.34
CA LEU A 246 5.44 -4.23 -3.97
C LEU A 246 5.66 -4.38 -2.46
N GLY A 247 4.66 -4.06 -1.64
CA GLY A 247 4.75 -4.25 -0.20
C GLY A 247 4.96 -5.71 0.20
N ALA A 248 4.23 -6.64 -0.41
CA ALA A 248 4.39 -8.07 -0.17
C ALA A 248 5.76 -8.59 -0.67
N SER A 249 6.19 -8.16 -1.87
CA SER A 249 7.49 -8.54 -2.41
C SER A 249 8.64 -8.03 -1.54
N PHE A 250 8.58 -6.79 -1.08
CA PHE A 250 9.62 -6.19 -0.23
C PHE A 250 9.62 -6.78 1.19
N ALA A 251 8.44 -7.06 1.75
CA ALA A 251 8.30 -7.74 3.03
C ALA A 251 8.97 -9.12 2.99
N ARG A 252 8.71 -9.88 1.95
CA ARG A 252 9.28 -11.20 1.76
C ARG A 252 10.80 -11.15 1.62
N ARG A 253 11.34 -10.25 0.81
CA ARG A 253 12.78 -10.04 0.68
C ARG A 253 13.42 -9.65 2.01
N LEU A 254 12.83 -8.72 2.75
CA LEU A 254 13.33 -8.32 4.05
C LEU A 254 13.41 -9.52 5.00
N ILE A 255 12.32 -10.29 5.13
CA ILE A 255 12.19 -11.31 6.17
C ILE A 255 12.91 -12.60 5.76
N GLU A 256 12.71 -13.08 4.53
CA GLU A 256 13.18 -14.38 4.09
C GLU A 256 14.62 -14.33 3.53
N GLU A 257 15.08 -13.19 3.00
CA GLU A 257 16.43 -13.06 2.43
C GLU A 257 17.39 -12.35 3.39
N GLU A 258 17.00 -11.17 3.93
CA GLU A 258 17.92 -10.31 4.69
C GLU A 258 17.99 -10.67 6.19
N LEU A 259 16.84 -10.97 6.83
CA LEU A 259 16.82 -11.23 8.27
C LEU A 259 17.06 -12.71 8.62
N SER A 260 16.73 -13.65 7.75
CA SER A 260 16.98 -15.07 7.97
C SER A 260 18.48 -15.40 7.97
N GLU A 261 19.26 -14.73 7.14
CA GLU A 261 20.73 -14.92 7.11
C GLU A 261 21.44 -14.42 8.38
N CYS A 262 20.78 -13.55 9.15
CA CYS A 262 21.32 -12.95 10.37
C CYS A 262 20.91 -13.69 11.65
N SER A 263 20.14 -14.76 11.56
CA SER A 263 19.89 -15.65 12.71
C SER A 263 21.16 -16.48 12.94
N PRO A 264 21.85 -16.33 14.09
CA PRO A 264 22.98 -17.22 14.39
C PRO A 264 22.45 -18.64 14.36
N CYS A 265 23.07 -19.51 13.53
CA CYS A 265 22.84 -20.92 13.57
C CYS A 265 22.95 -21.35 15.03
N GLY A 266 21.81 -21.79 15.59
CA GLY A 266 21.77 -22.26 16.97
C GLY A 266 22.74 -23.41 17.11
N THR A 267 23.76 -23.22 17.92
CA THR A 267 24.56 -24.29 18.54
C THR A 267 23.87 -24.76 19.81
#